data_917a4e3800b52b14f75459f13a46d42e
#
_entry.id   917a4e3800b52b14f75459f13a46d42e
#
_cell.length_a   1.000
_cell.length_b   1.000
_cell.length_c   1.000
_cell.angle_alpha   90.00
_cell.angle_beta   90.00
_cell.angle_gamma   90.00
#
_symmetry.space_group_name_H-M   'P 1'
#
loop_
_entity.id
_entity.type
_entity.pdbx_description
1 polymer ?
#
loop_
_entity_poly.entity_id
_entity_poly.type
_entity_poly.pdbx_seq_one_letter_code
_entity_poly.pdbx_strand_id
1 'polypeptide(L)'
;MTKFFNDALDPSLCHGDLSIQFCANTPDTIINALRDIIKNLPDLLVLHWKQEGNVPPIAAKPGQPAESARNFLGFRDGSANPDSADAQLMDRVVWVGP
;
A
#
# COMPACT_ATOMS: atom_id res chain seq x y z
N MET A 1 -6.87 -0.02 -18.97
CA MET A 1 -7.76 -0.05 -17.79
C MET A 1 -9.19 0.19 -18.25
N THR A 2 -10.14 -0.60 -17.79
CA THR A 2 -11.56 -0.44 -18.16
C THR A 2 -12.11 0.81 -17.47
N LYS A 3 -12.83 1.64 -18.20
CA LYS A 3 -13.52 2.81 -17.64
C LYS A 3 -14.93 2.40 -17.22
N PHE A 4 -15.26 2.62 -15.96
CA PHE A 4 -16.59 2.41 -15.42
C PHE A 4 -17.42 3.70 -15.45
N PHE A 5 -18.75 3.54 -15.30
CA PHE A 5 -19.72 4.62 -15.49
C PHE A 5 -19.46 5.87 -14.62
N ASN A 6 -19.02 5.68 -13.40
CA ASN A 6 -18.78 6.77 -12.43
C ASN A 6 -17.30 7.14 -12.28
N ASP A 7 -16.42 6.65 -13.15
CA ASP A 7 -15.00 6.93 -13.06
C ASP A 7 -14.67 8.34 -13.54
N ALA A 8 -13.91 9.05 -12.73
CA ALA A 8 -13.28 10.33 -13.06
C ALA A 8 -11.75 10.14 -13.07
N LEU A 9 -11.27 9.25 -13.93
CA LEU A 9 -9.84 8.91 -14.01
C LEU A 9 -9.04 10.05 -14.64
N ASP A 10 -7.92 10.41 -14.01
CA ASP A 10 -6.91 11.27 -14.61
C ASP A 10 -5.97 10.41 -15.47
N PRO A 11 -5.95 10.60 -16.82
CA PRO A 11 -5.11 9.80 -17.70
C PRO A 11 -3.61 9.91 -17.39
N SER A 12 -3.16 11.00 -16.81
CA SER A 12 -1.75 11.21 -16.45
C SER A 12 -1.28 10.33 -15.30
N LEU A 13 -2.23 9.86 -14.47
CA LEU A 13 -2.00 8.98 -13.33
C LEU A 13 -2.51 7.56 -13.57
N CYS A 14 -2.75 7.19 -14.82
CA CYS A 14 -3.24 5.88 -15.19
C CYS A 14 -2.23 5.15 -16.07
N HIS A 15 -2.31 3.83 -16.00
CA HIS A 15 -1.49 2.91 -16.78
C HIS A 15 -0.01 2.88 -16.37
N GLY A 16 0.70 1.96 -16.95
CA GLY A 16 2.10 1.65 -16.73
C GLY A 16 2.32 0.14 -16.89
N ASP A 17 3.55 -0.24 -17.23
CA ASP A 17 3.93 -1.64 -17.41
C ASP A 17 4.32 -2.30 -16.10
N LEU A 18 4.82 -1.49 -15.15
CA LEU A 18 5.30 -1.94 -13.85
C LEU A 18 4.80 -1.00 -12.74
N SER A 19 4.33 -1.59 -11.65
CA SER A 19 4.01 -0.87 -10.41
C SER A 19 4.95 -1.31 -9.31
N ILE A 20 5.61 -0.35 -8.66
CA ILE A 20 6.51 -0.60 -7.52
C ILE A 20 5.99 0.18 -6.32
N GLN A 21 5.81 -0.51 -5.20
CA GLN A 21 5.44 0.12 -3.94
C GLN A 21 6.63 0.14 -2.99
N PHE A 22 6.99 1.33 -2.49
CA PHE A 22 8.00 1.51 -1.46
C PHE A 22 7.34 1.80 -0.13
N CYS A 23 7.62 0.97 0.87
CA CYS A 23 7.12 1.16 2.24
C CYS A 23 8.29 1.34 3.19
N ALA A 24 8.26 2.40 3.98
CA ALA A 24 9.27 2.67 5.01
C ALA A 24 8.68 3.54 6.13
N ASN A 25 9.41 3.62 7.23
CA ASN A 25 8.99 4.42 8.39
C ASN A 25 9.22 5.92 8.20
N THR A 26 10.01 6.32 7.20
CA THR A 26 10.27 7.73 6.91
C THR A 26 10.15 8.03 5.42
N PRO A 27 9.64 9.20 5.04
CA PRO A 27 9.58 9.64 3.64
C PRO A 27 10.97 9.70 2.98
N ASP A 28 12.00 10.05 3.73
CA ASP A 28 13.38 10.13 3.26
C ASP A 28 13.89 8.78 2.73
N THR A 29 13.62 7.70 3.45
CA THR A 29 13.95 6.34 3.00
C THR A 29 13.24 5.97 1.70
N ILE A 30 11.97 6.36 1.56
CA ILE A 30 11.18 6.11 0.34
C ILE A 30 11.75 6.87 -0.86
N ILE A 31 12.10 8.15 -0.67
CA ILE A 31 12.70 8.98 -1.72
C ILE A 31 14.05 8.42 -2.14
N ASN A 32 14.87 8.00 -1.20
CA ASN A 32 16.18 7.40 -1.50
C ASN A 32 16.04 6.10 -2.30
N ALA A 33 15.10 5.22 -1.93
CA ALA A 33 14.85 3.99 -2.67
C ALA A 33 14.36 4.26 -4.12
N LEU A 34 13.45 5.21 -4.31
CA LEU A 34 12.99 5.61 -5.63
C LEU A 34 14.14 6.18 -6.48
N ARG A 35 14.94 7.07 -5.91
CA ARG A 35 16.09 7.67 -6.61
C ARG A 35 17.14 6.64 -6.98
N ASP A 36 17.37 5.66 -6.11
CA ASP A 36 18.34 4.59 -6.37
C ASP A 36 17.92 3.74 -7.57
N ILE A 37 16.65 3.37 -7.67
CA ILE A 37 16.11 2.67 -8.82
C ILE A 37 16.25 3.49 -10.11
N ILE A 38 15.82 4.74 -10.10
CA ILE A 38 15.91 5.60 -11.29
C ILE A 38 17.38 5.78 -11.74
N LYS A 39 18.31 5.89 -10.80
CA LYS A 39 19.73 6.07 -11.09
C LYS A 39 20.37 4.80 -11.64
N ASN A 40 20.01 3.63 -11.13
CA ASN A 40 20.67 2.37 -11.47
C ASN A 40 20.03 1.63 -12.65
N LEU A 41 18.80 2.01 -13.03
CA LEU A 41 18.05 1.36 -14.11
C LEU A 41 17.54 2.36 -15.17
N PRO A 42 18.35 3.36 -15.61
CA PRO A 42 17.88 4.41 -16.49
C PRO A 42 17.49 3.91 -17.89
N ASP A 43 18.10 2.81 -18.33
CA ASP A 43 17.85 2.21 -19.65
C ASP A 43 16.69 1.21 -19.66
N LEU A 44 16.18 0.83 -18.48
CA LEU A 44 15.14 -0.17 -18.32
C LEU A 44 13.83 0.38 -17.82
N LEU A 45 13.86 1.46 -17.03
CA LEU A 45 12.69 2.00 -16.37
C LEU A 45 12.61 3.52 -16.56
N VAL A 46 11.41 3.97 -16.91
CA VAL A 46 11.06 5.39 -16.95
C VAL A 46 9.90 5.62 -15.98
N LEU A 47 10.06 6.56 -15.07
CA LEU A 47 8.99 6.94 -14.16
C LEU A 47 7.86 7.60 -14.95
N HIS A 48 6.70 6.97 -14.98
CA HIS A 48 5.51 7.52 -15.62
C HIS A 48 4.72 8.41 -14.67
N TRP A 49 4.39 7.91 -13.48
CA TRP A 49 3.75 8.68 -12.42
C TRP A 49 4.11 8.11 -11.05
N LYS A 50 3.88 8.89 -10.01
CA LYS A 50 4.00 8.44 -8.62
C LYS A 50 2.80 8.92 -7.81
N GLN A 51 2.45 8.16 -6.79
CA GLN A 51 1.47 8.50 -5.79
C GLN A 51 2.11 8.36 -4.41
N GLU A 52 1.95 9.37 -3.58
CA GLU A 52 2.38 9.32 -2.19
C GLU A 52 1.22 8.90 -1.29
N GLY A 53 1.53 8.10 -0.29
CA GLY A 53 0.59 7.70 0.74
C GLY A 53 1.24 7.80 2.12
N ASN A 54 0.44 8.03 3.13
CA ASN A 54 0.90 8.09 4.51
C ASN A 54 -0.10 7.37 5.42
N VAL A 55 0.43 6.55 6.33
CA VAL A 55 -0.34 5.96 7.42
C VAL A 55 0.02 6.71 8.69
N PRO A 56 -0.92 7.39 9.34
CA PRO A 56 -0.63 8.09 10.58
C PRO A 56 -0.13 7.10 11.65
N PRO A 57 0.90 7.46 12.42
CA PRO A 57 1.36 6.63 13.52
C PRO A 57 0.24 6.49 14.56
N ILE A 58 -0.16 5.27 14.84
CA ILE A 58 -1.17 4.97 15.85
C ILE A 58 -0.42 4.64 17.13
N ALA A 59 -0.59 5.47 18.15
CA ALA A 59 -0.01 5.20 19.46
C ALA A 59 -0.68 3.95 20.07
N ALA A 60 0.11 2.90 20.25
CA ALA A 60 -0.34 1.73 21.01
C ALA A 60 -0.62 2.16 22.46
N LYS A 61 -1.83 1.93 22.94
CA LYS A 61 -2.17 2.14 24.35
C LYS A 61 -1.82 0.89 25.13
N PRO A 62 -1.13 1.00 26.27
CA PRO A 62 -0.80 -0.14 27.09
C PRO A 62 -2.05 -0.98 27.43
N GLY A 63 -2.01 -2.28 27.16
CA GLY A 63 -3.11 -3.19 27.47
C GLY A 63 -4.30 -3.17 26.51
N GLN A 64 -4.21 -2.42 25.40
CA GLN A 64 -5.23 -2.46 24.34
C GLN A 64 -4.62 -3.00 23.04
N PRO A 65 -5.40 -3.73 22.22
CA PRO A 65 -4.95 -4.11 20.89
C PRO A 65 -4.65 -2.85 20.07
N ALA A 66 -3.66 -2.94 19.18
CA ALA A 66 -3.33 -1.86 18.27
C ALA A 66 -4.54 -1.55 17.39
N GLU A 67 -4.92 -0.27 17.35
CA GLU A 67 -5.97 0.19 16.45
C GLU A 67 -5.42 0.28 15.01
N SER A 68 -6.21 -0.09 14.01
CA SER A 68 -5.86 0.14 12.62
C SER A 68 -6.10 1.60 12.20
N ALA A 69 -5.36 2.04 11.18
CA ALA A 69 -5.56 3.37 10.58
C ALA A 69 -6.97 3.51 9.97
N ARG A 70 -7.41 4.74 9.83
CA ARG A 70 -8.65 5.06 9.09
C ARG A 70 -8.30 5.42 7.66
N ASN A 71 -9.11 4.96 6.73
CA ASN A 71 -9.08 5.42 5.34
C ASN A 71 -9.70 6.82 5.18
N PHE A 72 -9.66 7.38 3.98
CA PHE A 72 -10.22 8.70 3.70
C PHE A 72 -11.74 8.81 3.93
N LEU A 73 -12.46 7.71 3.91
CA LEU A 73 -13.89 7.68 4.22
C LEU A 73 -14.16 7.61 5.74
N GLY A 74 -13.11 7.57 6.56
CA GLY A 74 -13.20 7.53 8.02
C GLY A 74 -13.38 6.13 8.62
N PHE A 75 -13.45 5.10 7.81
CA PHE A 75 -13.54 3.71 8.29
C PHE A 75 -12.16 3.19 8.70
N ARG A 76 -12.12 2.34 9.72
CA ARG A 76 -10.90 1.63 10.09
C ARG A 76 -10.61 0.52 9.08
N ASP A 77 -9.36 0.46 8.62
CA ASP A 77 -8.92 -0.62 7.75
C ASP A 77 -8.87 -1.95 8.51
N GLY A 78 -9.23 -3.00 7.79
CA GLY A 78 -9.08 -4.37 8.27
C GLY A 78 -10.09 -4.82 9.32
N SER A 79 -11.09 -4.01 9.68
CA SER A 79 -12.05 -4.35 10.73
C SER A 79 -12.90 -5.60 10.45
N ALA A 80 -13.03 -5.99 9.18
CA ALA A 80 -13.71 -7.20 8.74
C ALA A 80 -12.76 -8.31 8.27
N ASN A 81 -11.44 -8.08 8.33
CA ASN A 81 -10.46 -9.08 7.95
C ASN A 81 -10.28 -10.14 9.05
N PRO A 82 -9.85 -11.36 8.68
CA PRO A 82 -9.45 -12.35 9.65
C PRO A 82 -8.36 -11.83 10.59
N ASP A 83 -8.40 -12.24 11.84
CA ASP A 83 -7.32 -11.92 12.79
C ASP A 83 -6.03 -12.61 12.34
N SER A 84 -5.01 -11.83 12.01
CA SER A 84 -3.70 -12.35 11.60
C SER A 84 -2.96 -13.12 12.70
N ALA A 85 -3.36 -12.99 13.96
CA ALA A 85 -2.82 -13.78 15.09
C ALA A 85 -3.45 -15.18 15.18
N ASP A 86 -4.60 -15.43 14.55
CA ASP A 86 -5.22 -16.75 14.46
C ASP A 86 -4.65 -17.54 13.27
N ALA A 87 -3.58 -18.28 13.54
CA ALA A 87 -2.88 -19.08 12.52
C ALA A 87 -3.80 -20.09 11.82
N GLN A 88 -4.75 -20.72 12.56
CA GLN A 88 -5.65 -21.71 11.98
C GLN A 88 -6.66 -21.06 11.02
N LEU A 89 -7.18 -19.89 11.38
CA LEU A 89 -8.07 -19.14 10.51
C LEU A 89 -7.32 -18.65 9.26
N MET A 90 -6.11 -18.14 9.43
CA MET A 90 -5.26 -17.69 8.32
C MET A 90 -4.95 -18.82 7.33
N ASP A 91 -4.56 -20.00 7.83
CA ASP A 91 -4.29 -21.18 6.98
C ASP A 91 -5.54 -21.66 6.23
N ARG A 92 -6.72 -21.52 6.83
CA ARG A 92 -7.96 -21.98 6.23
C ARG A 92 -8.53 -21.04 5.15
N VAL A 93 -8.35 -19.72 5.31
CA VAL A 93 -9.07 -18.74 4.47
C VAL A 93 -8.16 -17.77 3.71
N VAL A 94 -6.90 -17.67 4.06
CA VAL A 94 -5.97 -16.70 3.45
C VAL A 94 -4.85 -17.37 2.68
N TRP A 95 -4.15 -18.33 3.30
CA TRP A 95 -3.01 -18.98 2.67
C TRP A 95 -3.45 -20.10 1.73
N VAL A 96 -2.84 -20.15 0.57
CA VAL A 96 -2.99 -21.27 -0.35
C VAL A 96 -2.07 -22.38 0.15
N GLY A 97 -2.65 -23.54 0.45
CA GLY A 97 -1.85 -24.72 0.82
C GLY A 97 -0.92 -25.17 -0.31
N PRO A 98 0.10 -25.98 -0.01
CA PRO A 98 1.03 -26.54 -1.01
C PRO A 98 0.33 -27.44 -2.02
#